data_951c7249bee7c68db11e64304a91be88
#
_entry.id   951c7249bee7c68db11e64304a91be88
#
_cell.length_a   1.000
_cell.length_b   1.000
_cell.length_c   1.000
_cell.angle_alpha   90.00
_cell.angle_beta   90.00
_cell.angle_gamma   90.00
#
_symmetry.space_group_name_H-M   'P 1'
#
loop_
_entity.id
_entity.type
_entity.pdbx_description
1 polymer ?
#
loop_
_entity_poly.entity_id
_entity_poly.type
_entity_poly.pdbx_seq_one_letter_code
_entity_poly.pdbx_strand_id
1 'polypeptide(L)'
;LVLPVDNASPEPTAAERRVWPLPAPERSAEERAEIERRRLVLAIESSCDETAVAIIDADGNMLANQVSTQIDFHARFGGVVPEIASRKHVEVIVSVVDAALEDAAASLGLEGGAIAPSELAAVGVTQGPGLVGALVVGVAFAKGFAYAAGKPLVCVNHLEGHLFANLLAQPDLKPPFIFTLVSGGHTMLVHVKAWGDYEVLG
;
A
#
# COMPACT_ATOMS: atom_id res chain seq x y z
N LEU A 1 7.58 42.17 -9.58
CA LEU A 1 7.69 42.16 -8.10
C LEU A 1 7.80 40.74 -7.65
N VAL A 2 9.03 40.26 -7.41
CA VAL A 2 9.28 38.91 -6.85
C VAL A 2 9.26 39.08 -5.34
N LEU A 3 8.23 38.55 -4.70
CA LEU A 3 8.21 38.46 -3.24
C LEU A 3 9.18 37.37 -2.82
N PRO A 4 10.04 37.57 -1.85
CA PRO A 4 10.87 36.50 -1.31
C PRO A 4 9.96 35.52 -0.60
N VAL A 5 9.98 34.26 -1.05
CA VAL A 5 9.36 33.16 -0.32
C VAL A 5 10.37 32.69 0.72
N ASP A 6 10.31 33.33 1.89
CA ASP A 6 11.06 32.88 3.07
C ASP A 6 10.28 31.69 3.68
N ASN A 7 10.42 30.53 3.09
CA ASN A 7 9.89 29.27 3.58
C ASN A 7 11.05 28.33 3.90
N ALA A 8 11.98 28.76 4.71
CA ALA A 8 12.89 27.88 5.39
C ALA A 8 12.12 27.18 6.52
N SER A 9 11.42 26.09 6.21
CA SER A 9 11.09 25.11 7.24
C SER A 9 12.40 24.78 7.96
N PRO A 10 12.42 24.74 9.29
CA PRO A 10 13.63 24.39 10.02
C PRO A 10 14.15 23.05 9.48
N GLU A 11 15.45 22.95 9.24
CA GLU A 11 16.04 21.68 8.83
C GLU A 11 15.69 20.61 9.86
N PRO A 12 15.26 19.42 9.43
CA PRO A 12 14.91 18.35 10.34
C PRO A 12 16.12 18.00 11.23
N THR A 13 15.89 17.84 12.51
CA THR A 13 16.90 17.42 13.48
C THR A 13 17.46 16.05 13.10
N ALA A 14 18.60 15.67 13.63
CA ALA A 14 19.20 14.35 13.39
C ALA A 14 18.25 13.19 13.76
N ALA A 15 17.35 13.41 14.74
CA ALA A 15 16.32 12.45 15.14
C ALA A 15 15.16 12.36 14.13
N GLU A 16 14.92 13.43 13.37
CA GLU A 16 13.88 13.48 12.32
C GLU A 16 14.37 12.99 10.96
N ARG A 17 15.69 12.84 10.79
CA ARG A 17 16.29 12.25 9.59
C ARG A 17 16.23 10.72 9.71
N ARG A 18 15.06 10.14 9.46
CA ARG A 18 14.95 8.67 9.35
C ARG A 18 15.78 8.19 8.16
N VAL A 19 16.81 7.41 8.44
CA VAL A 19 17.60 6.75 7.40
C VAL A 19 16.80 5.55 6.89
N TRP A 20 16.41 5.55 5.65
CA TRP A 20 15.74 4.44 5.01
C TRP A 20 16.74 3.54 4.25
N PRO A 21 16.61 2.20 4.30
CA PRO A 21 15.63 1.45 5.10
C PRO A 21 15.96 1.51 6.60
N LEU A 22 14.91 1.48 7.43
CA LEU A 22 15.08 1.39 8.89
C LEU A 22 15.92 0.15 9.23
N PRO A 23 16.90 0.26 10.14
CA PRO A 23 17.65 -0.91 10.58
C PRO A 23 16.70 -1.94 11.21
N ALA A 24 16.95 -3.21 10.94
CA ALA A 24 16.16 -4.27 11.57
C ALA A 24 16.33 -4.18 13.10
N PRO A 25 15.22 -4.17 13.86
CA PRO A 25 15.28 -4.19 15.31
C PRO A 25 15.90 -5.51 15.81
N GLU A 26 16.43 -5.49 17.03
CA GLU A 26 16.83 -6.73 17.67
C GLU A 26 15.58 -7.55 17.98
N ARG A 27 15.51 -8.75 17.43
CA ARG A 27 14.41 -9.71 17.63
C ARG A 27 14.92 -10.93 18.38
N SER A 28 14.08 -11.50 19.24
CA SER A 28 14.29 -12.83 19.81
C SER A 28 14.28 -13.91 18.70
N ALA A 29 14.73 -15.11 19.00
CA ALA A 29 14.69 -16.24 18.08
C ALA A 29 13.23 -16.62 17.72
N GLU A 30 12.34 -16.55 18.72
CA GLU A 30 10.92 -16.83 18.56
C GLU A 30 10.23 -15.82 17.65
N GLU A 31 10.49 -14.50 17.85
CA GLU A 31 9.94 -13.45 17.00
C GLU A 31 10.38 -13.59 15.55
N ARG A 32 11.67 -13.87 15.32
CA ARG A 32 12.18 -14.10 13.95
C ARG A 32 11.50 -15.29 13.28
N ALA A 33 11.37 -16.41 14.00
CA ALA A 33 10.71 -17.60 13.48
C ALA A 33 9.22 -17.35 13.17
N GLU A 34 8.53 -16.57 14.01
CA GLU A 34 7.13 -16.20 13.78
C GLU A 34 6.96 -15.31 12.55
N ILE A 35 7.79 -14.27 12.40
CA ILE A 35 7.76 -13.39 11.22
C ILE A 35 8.05 -14.20 9.93
N GLU A 36 9.08 -15.04 9.95
CA GLU A 36 9.45 -15.88 8.80
C GLU A 36 8.32 -16.85 8.42
N ARG A 37 7.68 -17.49 9.40
CA ARG A 37 6.54 -18.38 9.19
C ARG A 37 5.36 -17.66 8.55
N ARG A 38 5.08 -16.44 8.97
CA ARG A 38 3.94 -15.65 8.48
C ARG A 38 4.12 -15.12 7.07
N ARG A 39 5.36 -14.94 6.60
CA ARG A 39 5.65 -14.45 5.25
C ARG A 39 4.92 -13.16 4.93
N LEU A 40 5.21 -12.10 5.68
CA LEU A 40 4.53 -10.82 5.59
C LEU A 40 4.69 -10.16 4.22
N VAL A 41 3.60 -9.68 3.66
CA VAL A 41 3.59 -8.93 2.40
C VAL A 41 3.09 -7.51 2.67
N LEU A 42 3.88 -6.51 2.28
CA LEU A 42 3.47 -5.12 2.27
C LEU A 42 2.87 -4.80 0.92
N ALA A 43 1.65 -4.23 0.89
CA ALA A 43 0.95 -3.85 -0.33
C ALA A 43 0.68 -2.34 -0.35
N ILE A 44 0.93 -1.69 -1.49
CA ILE A 44 0.77 -0.25 -1.69
C ILE A 44 -0.26 0.00 -2.79
N GLU A 45 -1.24 0.85 -2.50
CA GLU A 45 -2.27 1.32 -3.42
C GLU A 45 -2.23 2.85 -3.50
N SER A 46 -2.10 3.40 -4.70
CA SER A 46 -2.08 4.83 -4.98
C SER A 46 -2.74 5.19 -6.31
N SER A 47 -3.73 4.43 -6.76
CA SER A 47 -4.27 4.54 -8.12
C SER A 47 -5.12 5.79 -8.36
N CYS A 48 -5.65 6.44 -7.32
CA CYS A 48 -6.54 7.60 -7.45
C CYS A 48 -6.20 8.70 -6.43
N ASP A 49 -7.00 8.86 -5.40
CA ASP A 49 -6.92 9.94 -4.41
C ASP A 49 -6.72 9.43 -2.97
N GLU A 50 -6.37 8.17 -2.83
CA GLU A 50 -6.04 7.56 -1.55
C GLU A 50 -4.66 6.92 -1.62
N THR A 51 -3.83 7.18 -0.61
CA THR A 51 -2.60 6.42 -0.37
C THR A 51 -2.92 5.37 0.67
N ALA A 52 -2.98 4.11 0.27
CA ALA A 52 -3.23 3.01 1.18
C ALA A 52 -2.04 2.06 1.26
N VAL A 53 -1.74 1.57 2.46
CA VAL A 53 -0.71 0.56 2.71
C VAL A 53 -1.28 -0.48 3.67
N ALA A 54 -1.21 -1.74 3.26
CA ALA A 54 -1.61 -2.85 4.10
C ALA A 54 -0.45 -3.84 4.28
N ILE A 55 -0.45 -4.54 5.41
CA ILE A 55 0.41 -5.69 5.63
C ILE A 55 -0.47 -6.90 5.94
N ILE A 56 -0.27 -7.95 5.17
CA ILE A 56 -0.97 -9.22 5.31
C ILE A 56 0.03 -10.36 5.50
N ASP A 57 -0.41 -11.43 6.15
CA ASP A 57 0.37 -12.67 6.22
C ASP A 57 -0.04 -13.67 5.12
N ALA A 58 0.66 -14.80 5.02
CA ALA A 58 0.40 -15.84 4.02
C ALA A 58 -0.97 -16.52 4.19
N ASP A 59 -1.58 -16.43 5.36
CA ASP A 59 -2.91 -16.97 5.65
C ASP A 59 -4.03 -15.98 5.31
N GLY A 60 -3.69 -14.76 4.84
CA GLY A 60 -4.62 -13.71 4.47
C GLY A 60 -5.09 -12.85 5.65
N ASN A 61 -4.47 -12.98 6.83
CA ASN A 61 -4.80 -12.11 7.95
C ASN A 61 -4.22 -10.71 7.72
N MET A 62 -5.08 -9.70 7.87
CA MET A 62 -4.68 -8.29 7.78
C MET A 62 -4.09 -7.85 9.12
N LEU A 63 -2.80 -7.53 9.13
CA LEU A 63 -2.07 -7.07 10.32
C LEU A 63 -2.02 -5.56 10.43
N ALA A 64 -2.07 -4.86 9.30
CA ALA A 64 -2.15 -3.41 9.23
C ALA A 64 -2.93 -2.98 7.99
N ASN A 65 -3.65 -1.85 8.10
CA ASN A 65 -4.34 -1.20 6.99
C ASN A 65 -4.37 0.31 7.25
N GLN A 66 -3.44 1.04 6.66
CA GLN A 66 -3.32 2.48 6.80
C GLN A 66 -3.80 3.15 5.52
N VAL A 67 -4.69 4.13 5.65
CA VAL A 67 -5.25 4.89 4.53
C VAL A 67 -5.15 6.38 4.81
N SER A 68 -4.52 7.10 3.89
CA SER A 68 -4.51 8.56 3.84
C SER A 68 -5.36 9.03 2.67
N THR A 69 -6.57 9.53 2.97
CA THR A 69 -7.52 10.01 1.95
C THR A 69 -7.31 11.49 1.64
N GLN A 70 -7.58 11.86 0.40
CA GLN A 70 -7.53 13.23 -0.11
C GLN A 70 -8.94 13.78 -0.40
N ILE A 71 -10.00 13.06 0.00
CA ILE A 71 -11.41 13.37 -0.34
C ILE A 71 -11.77 14.82 0.03
N ASP A 72 -11.48 15.24 1.27
CA ASP A 72 -11.81 16.60 1.74
C ASP A 72 -11.09 17.70 0.95
N PHE A 73 -9.90 17.39 0.47
CA PHE A 73 -9.13 18.30 -0.36
C PHE A 73 -9.74 18.42 -1.76
N HIS A 74 -10.05 17.33 -2.39
CA HIS A 74 -10.62 17.26 -3.74
C HIS A 74 -12.07 17.74 -3.81
N ALA A 75 -12.84 17.63 -2.73
CA ALA A 75 -14.21 18.13 -2.64
C ALA A 75 -14.32 19.64 -3.00
N ARG A 76 -13.26 20.42 -2.69
CA ARG A 76 -13.21 21.86 -3.01
C ARG A 76 -13.15 22.14 -4.50
N PHE A 77 -12.77 21.16 -5.32
CA PHE A 77 -12.64 21.25 -6.78
C PHE A 77 -13.79 20.54 -7.50
N GLY A 78 -14.72 19.94 -6.77
CA GLY A 78 -15.83 19.18 -7.34
C GLY A 78 -15.45 17.80 -7.88
N GLY A 79 -14.25 17.31 -7.58
CA GLY A 79 -13.74 16.01 -8.03
C GLY A 79 -12.21 15.94 -7.97
N VAL A 80 -11.68 14.77 -8.30
CA VAL A 80 -10.24 14.50 -8.22
C VAL A 80 -9.46 15.31 -9.27
N VAL A 81 -8.43 16.03 -8.82
CA VAL A 81 -7.48 16.74 -9.67
C VAL A 81 -6.19 15.93 -9.76
N PRO A 82 -5.88 15.28 -10.89
CA PRO A 82 -4.80 14.28 -10.99
C PRO A 82 -3.42 14.77 -10.56
N GLU A 83 -3.05 16.01 -10.93
CA GLU A 83 -1.75 16.58 -10.56
C GLU A 83 -1.63 16.81 -9.06
N ILE A 84 -2.72 17.24 -8.42
CA ILE A 84 -2.76 17.45 -6.96
C ILE A 84 -2.69 16.09 -6.26
N ALA A 85 -3.45 15.10 -6.73
CA ALA A 85 -3.42 13.75 -6.19
C ALA A 85 -1.99 13.19 -6.18
N SER A 86 -1.26 13.32 -7.30
CA SER A 86 0.13 12.86 -7.41
C SER A 86 1.04 13.50 -6.37
N ARG A 87 0.94 14.82 -6.17
CA ARG A 87 1.76 15.54 -5.17
C ARG A 87 1.43 15.09 -3.75
N LYS A 88 0.15 14.89 -3.46
CA LYS A 88 -0.29 14.43 -2.13
C LYS A 88 0.22 13.03 -1.82
N HIS A 89 0.25 12.12 -2.78
CA HIS A 89 0.88 10.81 -2.58
C HIS A 89 2.36 10.93 -2.19
N VAL A 90 3.13 11.81 -2.85
CA VAL A 90 4.55 12.04 -2.50
C VAL A 90 4.70 12.53 -1.07
N GLU A 91 3.79 13.42 -0.60
CA GLU A 91 3.85 14.00 0.74
C GLU A 91 3.65 12.96 1.85
N VAL A 92 2.82 11.93 1.61
CA VAL A 92 2.33 11.05 2.69
C VAL A 92 2.83 9.60 2.61
N ILE A 93 3.30 9.12 1.45
CA ILE A 93 3.57 7.69 1.23
C ILE A 93 4.54 7.09 2.26
N VAL A 94 5.58 7.83 2.65
CA VAL A 94 6.56 7.37 3.63
C VAL A 94 5.90 7.19 5.00
N SER A 95 5.14 8.18 5.46
CA SER A 95 4.50 8.12 6.78
C SER A 95 3.41 7.04 6.86
N VAL A 96 2.70 6.78 5.75
CA VAL A 96 1.68 5.72 5.69
C VAL A 96 2.35 4.34 5.73
N VAL A 97 3.48 4.17 5.06
CA VAL A 97 4.28 2.92 5.12
C VAL A 97 4.84 2.71 6.53
N ASP A 98 5.42 3.74 7.13
CA ASP A 98 5.96 3.66 8.49
C ASP A 98 4.87 3.23 9.50
N ALA A 99 3.71 3.89 9.44
CA ALA A 99 2.58 3.56 10.31
C ALA A 99 2.10 2.11 10.10
N ALA A 100 2.04 1.61 8.86
CA ALA A 100 1.66 0.23 8.59
C ALA A 100 2.67 -0.77 9.16
N LEU A 101 3.97 -0.48 9.09
CA LEU A 101 5.02 -1.33 9.65
C LEU A 101 4.96 -1.35 11.19
N GLU A 102 4.65 -0.21 11.81
CA GLU A 102 4.46 -0.09 13.27
C GLU A 102 3.22 -0.88 13.72
N ASP A 103 2.08 -0.70 13.05
CA ASP A 103 0.83 -1.40 13.39
C ASP A 103 0.94 -2.92 13.23
N ALA A 104 1.62 -3.39 12.18
CA ALA A 104 1.82 -4.81 11.97
C ALA A 104 2.66 -5.43 13.09
N ALA A 105 3.71 -4.73 13.55
CA ALA A 105 4.51 -5.18 14.69
C ALA A 105 3.67 -5.24 15.97
N ALA A 106 2.85 -4.21 16.22
CA ALA A 106 1.96 -4.17 17.39
C ALA A 106 0.91 -5.30 17.33
N SER A 107 0.33 -5.57 16.14
CA SER A 107 -0.65 -6.67 15.92
C SER A 107 -0.05 -8.04 16.19
N LEU A 108 1.26 -8.21 16.00
CA LEU A 108 1.99 -9.44 16.29
C LEU A 108 2.53 -9.49 17.75
N GLY A 109 2.35 -8.43 18.52
CA GLY A 109 2.88 -8.32 19.88
C GLY A 109 4.41 -8.30 19.93
N LEU A 110 5.07 -7.82 18.88
CA LEU A 110 6.52 -7.78 18.79
C LEU A 110 7.08 -6.64 19.67
N GLU A 111 8.14 -6.93 20.37
CA GLU A 111 8.92 -5.92 21.09
C GLU A 111 9.98 -5.30 20.17
N GLY A 112 10.36 -4.06 20.44
CA GLY A 112 11.47 -3.41 19.71
C GLY A 112 11.08 -2.65 18.45
N GLY A 113 9.78 -2.35 18.21
CA GLY A 113 9.31 -1.40 17.18
C GLY A 113 8.82 -2.05 15.89
N ALA A 114 8.79 -1.27 14.81
CA ALA A 114 8.19 -1.62 13.51
C ALA A 114 8.76 -2.89 12.87
N ILE A 115 8.01 -3.52 11.97
CA ILE A 115 8.54 -4.53 11.04
C ILE A 115 9.62 -3.88 10.17
N ALA A 116 10.82 -4.47 10.13
CA ALA A 116 11.85 -3.99 9.22
C ALA A 116 11.55 -4.40 7.78
N PRO A 117 11.94 -3.59 6.77
CA PRO A 117 11.77 -3.96 5.37
C PRO A 117 12.38 -5.32 4.99
N SER A 118 13.50 -5.67 5.64
CA SER A 118 14.16 -6.97 5.47
C SER A 118 13.38 -8.16 6.05
N GLU A 119 12.44 -7.93 6.95
CA GLU A 119 11.58 -8.95 7.55
C GLU A 119 10.36 -9.29 6.68
N LEU A 120 10.06 -8.49 5.65
CA LEU A 120 8.99 -8.77 4.69
C LEU A 120 9.37 -9.94 3.77
N ALA A 121 8.38 -10.66 3.26
CA ALA A 121 8.55 -11.68 2.23
C ALA A 121 8.50 -11.09 0.82
N ALA A 122 7.64 -10.08 0.61
CA ALA A 122 7.46 -9.42 -0.69
C ALA A 122 6.86 -8.02 -0.51
N VAL A 123 6.92 -7.23 -1.59
CA VAL A 123 6.25 -5.94 -1.71
C VAL A 123 5.29 -6.01 -2.90
N GLY A 124 4.02 -5.72 -2.67
CA GLY A 124 2.99 -5.56 -3.69
C GLY A 124 2.75 -4.09 -4.01
N VAL A 125 2.42 -3.77 -5.27
CA VAL A 125 2.01 -2.42 -5.64
C VAL A 125 1.01 -2.45 -6.77
N THR A 126 -0.01 -1.62 -6.70
CA THR A 126 -0.93 -1.40 -7.82
C THR A 126 -0.21 -0.67 -8.96
N GLN A 127 -0.21 -1.30 -10.14
CA GLN A 127 0.41 -0.74 -11.34
C GLN A 127 -0.58 -0.10 -12.31
N GLY A 128 -1.87 -0.36 -12.14
CA GLY A 128 -2.96 0.13 -12.99
C GLY A 128 -4.19 -0.78 -12.98
N PRO A 129 -5.30 -0.31 -13.56
CA PRO A 129 -5.56 1.05 -14.04
C PRO A 129 -5.63 2.09 -12.91
N GLY A 130 -5.52 3.39 -13.29
CA GLY A 130 -5.59 4.52 -12.37
C GLY A 130 -5.00 5.79 -12.95
N LEU A 131 -4.91 6.85 -12.14
CA LEU A 131 -4.28 8.11 -12.50
C LEU A 131 -2.77 7.92 -12.66
N VAL A 132 -2.25 8.16 -13.87
CA VAL A 132 -0.84 7.88 -14.21
C VAL A 132 0.13 8.50 -13.22
N GLY A 133 -0.05 9.78 -12.87
CA GLY A 133 0.84 10.46 -11.92
C GLY A 133 0.81 9.84 -10.51
N ALA A 134 -0.36 9.46 -10.05
CA ALA A 134 -0.55 8.79 -8.75
C ALA A 134 0.08 7.39 -8.74
N LEU A 135 -0.17 6.59 -9.76
CA LEU A 135 0.46 5.27 -9.94
C LEU A 135 1.99 5.34 -9.98
N VAL A 136 2.54 6.36 -10.69
CA VAL A 136 4.00 6.55 -10.77
C VAL A 136 4.61 6.73 -9.39
N VAL A 137 3.95 7.46 -8.48
CA VAL A 137 4.46 7.66 -7.10
C VAL A 137 4.52 6.33 -6.36
N GLY A 138 3.42 5.57 -6.31
CA GLY A 138 3.38 4.27 -5.61
C GLY A 138 4.37 3.27 -6.19
N VAL A 139 4.40 3.14 -7.52
CA VAL A 139 5.29 2.19 -8.22
C VAL A 139 6.77 2.58 -8.04
N ALA A 140 7.12 3.87 -8.14
CA ALA A 140 8.50 4.32 -7.94
C ALA A 140 8.96 4.07 -6.50
N PHE A 141 8.11 4.41 -5.52
CA PHE A 141 8.38 4.14 -4.11
C PHE A 141 8.56 2.64 -3.85
N ALA A 142 7.60 1.81 -4.29
CA ALA A 142 7.64 0.36 -4.09
C ALA A 142 8.88 -0.30 -4.71
N LYS A 143 9.31 0.16 -5.90
CA LYS A 143 10.56 -0.30 -6.55
C LYS A 143 11.78 0.02 -5.70
N GLY A 144 11.91 1.27 -5.26
CA GLY A 144 13.02 1.71 -4.41
C GLY A 144 13.05 0.95 -3.08
N PHE A 145 11.88 0.81 -2.45
CA PHE A 145 11.70 0.10 -1.19
C PHE A 145 12.07 -1.38 -1.32
N ALA A 146 11.49 -2.08 -2.29
CA ALA A 146 11.75 -3.51 -2.51
C ALA A 146 13.22 -3.77 -2.86
N TYR A 147 13.83 -2.90 -3.69
CA TYR A 147 15.25 -2.98 -4.03
C TYR A 147 16.15 -2.81 -2.79
N ALA A 148 15.90 -1.79 -1.97
CA ALA A 148 16.67 -1.53 -0.77
C ALA A 148 16.51 -2.65 0.28
N ALA A 149 15.30 -3.23 0.37
CA ALA A 149 15.02 -4.34 1.26
C ALA A 149 15.53 -5.71 0.75
N GLY A 150 15.94 -5.81 -0.51
CA GLY A 150 16.32 -7.07 -1.15
C GLY A 150 15.12 -8.04 -1.31
N LYS A 151 13.91 -7.49 -1.55
CA LYS A 151 12.67 -8.26 -1.62
C LYS A 151 12.06 -8.26 -3.03
N PRO A 152 11.34 -9.33 -3.41
CA PRO A 152 10.62 -9.35 -4.67
C PRO A 152 9.52 -8.29 -4.69
N LEU A 153 9.35 -7.64 -5.87
CA LEU A 153 8.25 -6.73 -6.15
C LEU A 153 7.19 -7.43 -7.00
N VAL A 154 5.94 -7.34 -6.60
CA VAL A 154 4.78 -7.88 -7.31
C VAL A 154 3.89 -6.72 -7.76
N CYS A 155 3.68 -6.61 -9.07
CA CYS A 155 2.78 -5.62 -9.64
C CYS A 155 1.36 -6.21 -9.71
N VAL A 156 0.37 -5.48 -9.17
CA VAL A 156 -1.01 -5.90 -9.04
C VAL A 156 -1.92 -5.03 -9.91
N ASN A 157 -2.93 -5.64 -10.51
CA ASN A 157 -3.99 -4.92 -11.21
C ASN A 157 -5.01 -4.39 -10.19
N HIS A 158 -5.35 -3.10 -10.26
CA HIS A 158 -6.30 -2.44 -9.36
C HIS A 158 -7.67 -3.14 -9.30
N LEU A 159 -8.18 -3.57 -10.47
CA LEU A 159 -9.50 -4.24 -10.54
C LEU A 159 -9.46 -5.65 -9.92
N GLU A 160 -8.32 -6.35 -10.04
CA GLU A 160 -8.10 -7.59 -9.29
C GLU A 160 -8.03 -7.34 -7.79
N GLY A 161 -7.46 -6.22 -7.36
CA GLY A 161 -7.50 -5.82 -5.95
C GLY A 161 -8.93 -5.72 -5.42
N HIS A 162 -9.85 -5.12 -6.17
CA HIS A 162 -11.26 -5.09 -5.82
C HIS A 162 -11.90 -6.48 -5.78
N LEU A 163 -11.55 -7.36 -6.71
CA LEU A 163 -12.01 -8.74 -6.72
C LEU A 163 -11.53 -9.48 -5.46
N PHE A 164 -10.24 -9.43 -5.18
CA PHE A 164 -9.63 -10.13 -4.04
C PHE A 164 -10.04 -9.56 -2.68
N ALA A 165 -10.45 -8.29 -2.59
CA ALA A 165 -10.98 -7.70 -1.36
C ALA A 165 -12.21 -8.47 -0.80
N ASN A 166 -12.96 -9.18 -1.65
CA ASN A 166 -14.07 -10.01 -1.21
C ASN A 166 -13.62 -11.19 -0.33
N LEU A 167 -12.38 -11.67 -0.50
CA LEU A 167 -11.83 -12.74 0.34
C LEU A 167 -11.62 -12.31 1.79
N LEU A 168 -11.49 -11.01 2.06
CA LEU A 168 -11.41 -10.49 3.43
C LEU A 168 -12.73 -10.70 4.18
N ALA A 169 -13.86 -10.58 3.47
CA ALA A 169 -15.20 -10.80 4.04
C ALA A 169 -15.67 -12.26 3.92
N GLN A 170 -15.21 -12.97 2.91
CA GLN A 170 -15.60 -14.34 2.58
C GLN A 170 -14.34 -15.19 2.23
N PRO A 171 -13.56 -15.60 3.22
CA PRO A 171 -12.31 -16.34 2.98
C PRO A 171 -12.50 -17.68 2.22
N ASP A 172 -13.68 -18.27 2.33
CA ASP A 172 -14.03 -19.54 1.66
C ASP A 172 -14.53 -19.36 0.22
N LEU A 173 -14.62 -18.12 -0.30
CA LEU A 173 -15.07 -17.83 -1.66
C LEU A 173 -14.17 -18.52 -2.68
N LYS A 174 -14.74 -19.33 -3.56
CA LYS A 174 -14.01 -20.07 -4.61
C LYS A 174 -14.70 -19.93 -5.96
N PRO A 175 -13.93 -19.78 -7.05
CA PRO A 175 -14.49 -19.85 -8.39
C PRO A 175 -15.21 -21.20 -8.67
N PRO A 176 -16.20 -21.23 -9.61
CA PRO A 176 -16.63 -20.08 -10.41
C PRO A 176 -17.70 -19.23 -9.71
N PHE A 177 -17.67 -17.91 -9.97
CA PHE A 177 -18.72 -16.98 -9.53
C PHE A 177 -18.78 -15.73 -10.44
N ILE A 178 -19.86 -14.95 -10.29
CA ILE A 178 -19.99 -13.65 -10.96
C ILE A 178 -19.58 -12.55 -9.98
N PHE A 179 -18.69 -11.69 -10.44
CA PHE A 179 -18.24 -10.50 -9.72
C PHE A 179 -18.79 -9.26 -10.39
N THR A 180 -19.45 -8.39 -9.64
CA THR A 180 -19.89 -7.08 -10.12
C THR A 180 -19.05 -6.01 -9.45
N LEU A 181 -18.31 -5.24 -10.25
CA LEU A 181 -17.60 -4.05 -9.82
C LEU A 181 -18.43 -2.82 -10.13
N VAL A 182 -18.77 -2.06 -9.09
CA VAL A 182 -19.42 -0.75 -9.21
C VAL A 182 -18.64 0.25 -8.40
N SER A 183 -17.94 1.15 -9.07
CA SER A 183 -17.13 2.20 -8.46
C SER A 183 -17.30 3.52 -9.21
N GLY A 184 -16.67 4.60 -8.72
CA GLY A 184 -16.71 5.91 -9.39
C GLY A 184 -16.14 5.91 -10.81
N GLY A 185 -15.21 5.02 -11.12
CA GLY A 185 -14.53 4.95 -12.41
C GLY A 185 -14.89 3.73 -13.27
N HIS A 186 -15.48 2.68 -12.69
CA HIS A 186 -15.70 1.41 -13.38
C HIS A 186 -17.06 0.80 -13.02
N THR A 187 -17.74 0.29 -14.04
CA THR A 187 -18.91 -0.60 -13.86
C THR A 187 -18.68 -1.80 -14.75
N MET A 188 -18.55 -2.98 -14.16
CA MET A 188 -18.21 -4.21 -14.89
C MET A 188 -18.92 -5.40 -14.28
N LEU A 189 -19.28 -6.34 -15.14
CA LEU A 189 -19.73 -7.67 -14.80
C LEU A 189 -18.67 -8.68 -15.26
N VAL A 190 -18.14 -9.48 -14.37
CA VAL A 190 -17.03 -10.39 -14.65
C VAL A 190 -17.38 -11.79 -14.19
N HIS A 191 -17.21 -12.77 -15.06
CA HIS A 191 -17.22 -14.18 -14.72
C HIS A 191 -15.81 -14.62 -14.31
N VAL A 192 -15.67 -14.93 -13.04
CA VAL A 192 -14.45 -15.49 -12.47
C VAL A 192 -14.56 -17.00 -12.62
N LYS A 193 -13.88 -17.56 -13.63
CA LYS A 193 -13.88 -19.01 -13.93
C LYS A 193 -12.94 -19.78 -13.02
N ALA A 194 -11.77 -19.19 -12.79
CA ALA A 194 -10.74 -19.63 -11.85
C ALA A 194 -9.95 -18.42 -11.39
N TRP A 195 -9.11 -18.54 -10.36
CA TRP A 195 -8.18 -17.50 -10.00
C TRP A 195 -7.21 -17.23 -11.15
N GLY A 196 -7.17 -15.97 -11.63
CA GLY A 196 -6.39 -15.57 -12.79
C GLY A 196 -7.05 -15.83 -14.16
N ASP A 197 -8.26 -16.40 -14.21
CA ASP A 197 -9.03 -16.63 -15.43
C ASP A 197 -10.38 -15.91 -15.35
N TYR A 198 -10.46 -14.75 -15.99
CA TYR A 198 -11.58 -13.82 -15.93
C TYR A 198 -12.15 -13.55 -17.30
N GLU A 199 -13.49 -13.52 -17.42
CA GLU A 199 -14.22 -13.12 -18.61
C GLU A 199 -15.11 -11.92 -18.31
N VAL A 200 -14.87 -10.80 -18.98
CA VAL A 200 -15.73 -9.62 -18.89
C VAL A 200 -16.99 -9.86 -19.69
N LEU A 201 -18.14 -9.78 -19.03
CA LEU A 201 -19.45 -10.01 -19.63
C LEU A 201 -20.15 -8.70 -20.03
N GLY A 202 -19.78 -7.57 -19.42
CA GLY A 202 -20.35 -6.25 -19.68
C GLY A 202 -19.87 -5.16 -18.77
#